data_1928194de34f8e0baa5ce3dbc831f4af
#
_entry.id   1928194de34f8e0baa5ce3dbc831f4af
#
_cell.length_a   1.000
_cell.length_b   1.000
_cell.length_c   1.000
_cell.angle_alpha   90.00
_cell.angle_beta   90.00
_cell.angle_gamma   90.00
#
_symmetry.space_group_name_H-M   'P 1'
#
loop_
_entity.id
_entity.type
_entity.pdbx_description
1 polymer ?
#
loop_
_entity_poly.entity_id
_entity_poly.type
_entity_poly.pdbx_seq_one_letter_code
_entity_poly.pdbx_strand_id
1 'polypeptide(L)'
;VVATDIRILSESETPPFPIEENSKTKDELRLKYRYLDLRRPDLQRNLILRSKVAMVARQFLADEGFLEIETPILIKSTPEGARDYLVPSRVHPGSFYALPQSPQVLKQLLMCSGYDRYFQIAKCFRDEDLRADRQPEFTQIDMELSFVDVDDVLDVNERLLQKMFALIDVDVPLPIPRMTWQEAMDRFGSDKPDTRFGMELNDVTEVVKNCGFGVFTGAIENGGSVRGINAKGQGAMPRKKIDKLVDFAKDFGAKGLAYLCINEDGSYKSSFAKFMTEEELKNLVEAMAGEPGDLLLFAADKNKVVWDVLGNLRLELAKQMDLLDKNEFKF
;
A
#
# COMPACT_ATOMS: atom_id res chain seq x y z
N VAL A 1 -6.26 -43.47 -15.74
CA VAL A 1 -7.10 -44.36 -14.90
C VAL A 1 -8.25 -44.85 -15.77
N VAL A 2 -8.48 -46.14 -15.86
CA VAL A 2 -9.62 -46.72 -16.55
C VAL A 2 -10.59 -47.19 -15.43
N ALA A 3 -11.74 -46.60 -15.38
CA ALA A 3 -12.78 -47.03 -14.44
C ALA A 3 -13.49 -48.26 -14.97
N THR A 4 -13.57 -49.33 -14.18
CA THR A 4 -14.26 -50.60 -14.52
C THR A 4 -15.67 -50.63 -13.94
N ASP A 5 -15.96 -49.79 -12.95
CA ASP A 5 -17.28 -49.66 -12.33
C ASP A 5 -17.45 -48.25 -11.78
N ILE A 6 -18.65 -47.71 -11.86
CA ILE A 6 -19.04 -46.38 -11.35
C ILE A 6 -20.34 -46.52 -10.57
N ARG A 7 -20.27 -46.20 -9.28
CA ARG A 7 -21.46 -46.17 -8.40
C ARG A 7 -21.83 -44.71 -8.07
N ILE A 8 -23.04 -44.31 -8.43
CA ILE A 8 -23.60 -43.02 -8.04
C ILE A 8 -24.05 -43.13 -6.58
N LEU A 9 -23.46 -42.36 -5.68
CA LEU A 9 -23.78 -42.33 -4.26
C LEU A 9 -24.95 -41.37 -3.95
N SER A 10 -25.04 -40.26 -4.69
CA SER A 10 -26.11 -39.28 -4.59
C SER A 10 -26.22 -38.52 -5.90
N GLU A 11 -27.41 -38.26 -6.34
CA GLU A 11 -27.70 -37.42 -7.50
C GLU A 11 -27.66 -35.92 -7.10
N SER A 12 -27.27 -35.06 -8.03
CA SER A 12 -27.30 -33.62 -7.85
C SER A 12 -27.78 -32.90 -9.11
N GLU A 13 -28.37 -31.74 -8.94
CA GLU A 13 -28.72 -30.86 -10.05
C GLU A 13 -27.42 -30.27 -10.69
N THR A 14 -27.53 -29.88 -11.96
CA THR A 14 -26.42 -29.20 -12.65
C THR A 14 -26.09 -27.88 -11.95
N PRO A 15 -24.82 -27.65 -11.58
CA PRO A 15 -24.41 -26.39 -10.96
C PRO A 15 -24.71 -25.19 -11.87
N PRO A 16 -25.04 -24.01 -11.30
CA PRO A 16 -25.34 -22.79 -12.07
C PRO A 16 -24.15 -22.23 -12.86
N PHE A 17 -22.93 -22.69 -12.55
CA PHE A 17 -21.70 -22.37 -13.27
C PHE A 17 -20.65 -23.47 -13.06
N PRO A 18 -19.65 -23.59 -13.96
CA PRO A 18 -18.53 -24.53 -13.79
C PRO A 18 -17.67 -24.19 -12.58
N ILE A 19 -17.28 -25.23 -11.82
CA ILE A 19 -16.35 -25.10 -10.68
C ILE A 19 -14.93 -25.30 -11.20
N GLU A 20 -14.35 -24.23 -11.71
CA GLU A 20 -13.01 -24.24 -12.32
C GLU A 20 -12.22 -22.98 -11.94
N GLU A 21 -10.89 -23.06 -12.01
CA GLU A 21 -10.03 -21.91 -11.80
C GLU A 21 -10.26 -20.85 -12.89
N ASN A 22 -10.02 -19.59 -12.55
CA ASN A 22 -10.14 -18.46 -13.47
C ASN A 22 -11.51 -18.32 -14.16
N SER A 23 -12.58 -18.78 -13.51
CA SER A 23 -13.95 -18.69 -14.02
C SER A 23 -14.30 -17.26 -14.43
N LYS A 24 -14.92 -17.12 -15.62
CA LYS A 24 -15.46 -15.85 -16.14
C LYS A 24 -16.88 -15.55 -15.66
N THR A 25 -17.40 -16.35 -14.76
CA THR A 25 -18.76 -16.19 -14.18
C THR A 25 -18.82 -14.84 -13.44
N LYS A 26 -19.91 -14.09 -13.67
CA LYS A 26 -20.12 -12.77 -13.04
C LYS A 26 -20.22 -12.89 -11.53
N ASP A 27 -19.74 -11.89 -10.82
CA ASP A 27 -19.70 -11.88 -9.36
C ASP A 27 -21.09 -12.03 -8.72
N GLU A 28 -22.12 -11.44 -9.30
CA GLU A 28 -23.51 -11.58 -8.81
C GLU A 28 -23.92 -13.04 -8.66
N LEU A 29 -23.68 -13.87 -9.68
CA LEU A 29 -24.02 -15.29 -9.66
C LEU A 29 -23.11 -16.08 -8.70
N ARG A 30 -21.83 -15.75 -8.67
CA ARG A 30 -20.84 -16.35 -7.76
C ARG A 30 -21.18 -16.04 -6.30
N LEU A 31 -21.59 -14.81 -5.98
CA LEU A 31 -21.99 -14.41 -4.63
C LEU A 31 -23.31 -15.09 -4.20
N LYS A 32 -24.28 -15.22 -5.13
CA LYS A 32 -25.53 -15.93 -4.86
C LYS A 32 -25.31 -17.39 -4.48
N TYR A 33 -24.38 -18.07 -5.14
CA TYR A 33 -24.02 -19.45 -4.87
C TYR A 33 -22.61 -19.57 -4.29
N ARG A 34 -22.30 -18.75 -3.30
CA ARG A 34 -20.94 -18.62 -2.73
C ARG A 34 -20.35 -19.94 -2.25
N TYR A 35 -21.17 -20.84 -1.72
CA TYR A 35 -20.77 -22.18 -1.27
C TYR A 35 -20.26 -23.08 -2.42
N LEU A 36 -20.76 -22.90 -3.65
CA LEU A 36 -20.24 -23.57 -4.83
C LEU A 36 -18.97 -22.87 -5.36
N ASP A 37 -18.95 -21.54 -5.37
CA ASP A 37 -17.79 -20.76 -5.78
C ASP A 37 -16.55 -21.08 -4.91
N LEU A 38 -16.76 -21.29 -3.60
CA LEU A 38 -15.69 -21.66 -2.67
C LEU A 38 -15.12 -23.07 -2.88
N ARG A 39 -15.71 -23.88 -3.75
CA ARG A 39 -15.13 -25.17 -4.18
C ARG A 39 -14.02 -25.01 -5.21
N ARG A 40 -13.88 -23.84 -5.80
CA ARG A 40 -12.82 -23.54 -6.77
C ARG A 40 -11.44 -23.60 -6.10
N PRO A 41 -10.45 -24.27 -6.73
CA PRO A 41 -9.14 -24.44 -6.11
C PRO A 41 -8.42 -23.13 -5.78
N ASP A 42 -8.56 -22.09 -6.63
CA ASP A 42 -7.97 -20.77 -6.39
C ASP A 42 -8.53 -20.10 -5.13
N LEU A 43 -9.83 -20.19 -4.87
CA LEU A 43 -10.45 -19.65 -3.65
C LEU A 43 -10.17 -20.51 -2.42
N GLN A 44 -10.14 -21.85 -2.58
CA GLN A 44 -9.75 -22.75 -1.49
C GLN A 44 -8.33 -22.47 -1.01
N ARG A 45 -7.37 -22.28 -1.93
CA ARG A 45 -5.99 -21.92 -1.58
C ARG A 45 -5.92 -20.69 -0.67
N ASN A 46 -6.72 -19.66 -0.96
CA ASN A 46 -6.75 -18.44 -0.15
C ASN A 46 -7.23 -18.71 1.29
N LEU A 47 -8.29 -19.49 1.45
CA LEU A 47 -8.81 -19.85 2.79
C LEU A 47 -7.86 -20.79 3.55
N ILE A 48 -7.23 -21.73 2.85
CA ILE A 48 -6.23 -22.62 3.43
C ILE A 48 -5.01 -21.80 3.88
N LEU A 49 -4.52 -20.88 3.05
CA LEU A 49 -3.41 -19.99 3.41
C LEU A 49 -3.76 -19.14 4.63
N ARG A 50 -4.96 -18.52 4.64
CA ARG A 50 -5.43 -17.75 5.79
C ARG A 50 -5.42 -18.57 7.09
N SER A 51 -5.87 -19.82 7.02
CA SER A 51 -5.85 -20.73 8.18
C SER A 51 -4.43 -21.01 8.65
N LYS A 52 -3.51 -21.29 7.71
CA LYS A 52 -2.09 -21.53 8.02
C LYS A 52 -1.41 -20.30 8.63
N VAL A 53 -1.68 -19.10 8.09
CA VAL A 53 -1.15 -17.84 8.65
C VAL A 53 -1.58 -17.67 10.10
N ALA A 54 -2.85 -17.88 10.43
CA ALA A 54 -3.33 -17.78 11.80
C ALA A 54 -2.67 -18.82 12.73
N MET A 55 -2.47 -20.05 12.25
CA MET A 55 -1.78 -21.09 13.03
C MET A 55 -0.31 -20.76 13.27
N VAL A 56 0.41 -20.29 12.25
CA VAL A 56 1.82 -19.88 12.37
C VAL A 56 1.96 -18.72 13.33
N ALA A 57 1.06 -17.72 13.25
CA ALA A 57 1.06 -16.59 14.17
C ALA A 57 0.85 -17.04 15.62
N ARG A 58 -0.11 -17.94 15.90
CA ARG A 58 -0.35 -18.50 17.23
C ARG A 58 0.87 -19.23 17.77
N GLN A 59 1.43 -20.13 16.96
CA GLN A 59 2.59 -20.91 17.40
C GLN A 59 3.78 -20.00 17.69
N PHE A 60 4.11 -19.09 16.77
CA PHE A 60 5.23 -18.17 16.95
C PHE A 60 5.05 -17.30 18.19
N LEU A 61 3.88 -16.69 18.37
CA LEU A 61 3.64 -15.82 19.52
C LEU A 61 3.62 -16.59 20.84
N ALA A 62 3.08 -17.81 20.85
CA ALA A 62 3.14 -18.66 22.04
C ALA A 62 4.59 -19.04 22.40
N ASP A 63 5.43 -19.37 21.40
CA ASP A 63 6.85 -19.68 21.60
C ASP A 63 7.65 -18.45 22.11
N GLU A 64 7.23 -17.23 21.75
CA GLU A 64 7.76 -15.95 22.25
C GLU A 64 7.20 -15.57 23.65
N GLY A 65 6.41 -16.43 24.26
CA GLY A 65 5.86 -16.22 25.60
C GLY A 65 4.62 -15.32 25.68
N PHE A 66 3.95 -15.08 24.54
CA PHE A 66 2.67 -14.40 24.53
C PHE A 66 1.53 -15.33 24.94
N LEU A 67 0.56 -14.79 25.63
CA LEU A 67 -0.66 -15.48 26.02
C LEU A 67 -1.81 -15.04 25.11
N GLU A 68 -2.47 -16.00 24.44
CA GLU A 68 -3.70 -15.72 23.69
C GLU A 68 -4.86 -15.55 24.67
N ILE A 69 -5.43 -14.34 24.69
CA ILE A 69 -6.60 -14.04 25.54
C ILE A 69 -7.71 -13.49 24.67
N GLU A 70 -8.85 -14.19 24.65
CA GLU A 70 -10.06 -13.74 23.96
C GLU A 70 -10.77 -12.66 24.79
N THR A 71 -11.06 -11.53 24.14
CA THR A 71 -11.74 -10.39 24.79
C THR A 71 -13.21 -10.30 24.32
N PRO A 72 -14.11 -9.73 25.13
CA PRO A 72 -15.50 -9.52 24.75
C PRO A 72 -15.66 -8.69 23.46
N ILE A 73 -16.66 -9.07 22.64
CA ILE A 73 -17.04 -8.34 21.42
C ILE A 73 -18.17 -7.34 21.71
N LEU A 74 -19.09 -7.65 22.63
CA LEU A 74 -20.13 -6.71 23.06
C LEU A 74 -19.58 -5.81 24.16
N ILE A 75 -19.10 -4.62 23.77
CA ILE A 75 -18.45 -3.68 24.67
C ILE A 75 -19.18 -2.33 24.75
N LYS A 76 -18.71 -1.43 25.57
CA LYS A 76 -19.12 -0.02 25.53
C LYS A 76 -18.39 0.68 24.38
N SER A 77 -19.06 1.60 23.71
CA SER A 77 -18.44 2.47 22.68
C SER A 77 -17.19 3.16 23.22
N THR A 78 -16.11 3.11 22.45
CA THR A 78 -14.82 3.74 22.75
C THR A 78 -14.37 4.62 21.59
N PRO A 79 -13.85 5.83 21.85
CA PRO A 79 -13.42 6.73 20.78
C PRO A 79 -12.05 6.30 20.23
N GLU A 80 -12.04 5.43 19.19
CA GLU A 80 -10.81 4.92 18.56
C GLU A 80 -10.57 5.48 17.14
N GLY A 81 -11.29 6.54 16.74
CA GLY A 81 -11.05 7.24 15.47
C GLY A 81 -11.98 6.85 14.30
N ALA A 82 -12.62 5.67 14.33
CA ALA A 82 -13.67 5.27 13.40
C ALA A 82 -15.06 5.38 14.06
N ARG A 83 -16.12 5.17 13.29
CA ARG A 83 -17.48 5.03 13.85
C ARG A 83 -17.72 3.58 14.27
N ASP A 84 -18.41 3.42 15.41
CA ASP A 84 -18.76 2.11 15.94
C ASP A 84 -20.04 1.58 15.32
N TYR A 85 -20.10 0.27 15.10
CA TYR A 85 -21.37 -0.43 14.92
C TYR A 85 -22.06 -0.60 16.27
N LEU A 86 -23.32 -0.19 16.37
CA LEU A 86 -24.12 -0.26 17.59
C LEU A 86 -25.09 -1.43 17.54
N VAL A 87 -25.17 -2.17 18.64
CA VAL A 87 -26.11 -3.29 18.85
C VAL A 87 -27.11 -2.90 19.94
N PRO A 88 -28.40 -2.72 19.63
CA PRO A 88 -29.39 -2.34 20.62
C PRO A 88 -29.62 -3.45 21.66
N SER A 89 -29.72 -3.07 22.95
CA SER A 89 -30.04 -3.99 24.03
C SER A 89 -31.57 -4.18 24.11
N ARG A 90 -32.03 -5.44 24.06
CA ARG A 90 -33.43 -5.77 24.31
C ARG A 90 -33.80 -5.72 25.79
N VAL A 91 -32.81 -5.97 26.65
CA VAL A 91 -33.00 -6.02 28.12
C VAL A 91 -33.04 -4.62 28.72
N HIS A 92 -32.30 -3.67 28.15
CA HIS A 92 -32.22 -2.29 28.61
C HIS A 92 -32.63 -1.34 27.46
N PRO A 93 -33.93 -0.99 27.34
CA PRO A 93 -34.39 -0.10 26.29
C PRO A 93 -33.66 1.23 26.29
N GLY A 94 -33.22 1.70 25.10
CA GLY A 94 -32.45 2.93 24.95
C GLY A 94 -30.95 2.78 25.20
N SER A 95 -30.48 1.59 25.56
CA SER A 95 -29.06 1.27 25.73
C SER A 95 -28.52 0.45 24.56
N PHE A 96 -27.22 0.60 24.26
CA PHE A 96 -26.56 -0.06 23.15
C PHE A 96 -25.23 -0.65 23.60
N TYR A 97 -24.87 -1.79 23.02
CA TYR A 97 -23.48 -2.25 22.94
C TYR A 97 -22.83 -1.68 21.68
N ALA A 98 -21.52 -1.61 21.67
CA ALA A 98 -20.72 -1.35 20.48
C ALA A 98 -19.92 -2.60 20.11
N LEU A 99 -19.67 -2.80 18.80
CA LEU A 99 -18.70 -3.77 18.33
C LEU A 99 -17.31 -3.13 18.33
N PRO A 100 -16.23 -3.84 18.76
CA PRO A 100 -14.93 -3.25 18.96
C PRO A 100 -14.26 -2.88 17.63
N GLN A 101 -13.71 -1.70 17.54
CA GLN A 101 -12.81 -1.30 16.45
C GLN A 101 -11.46 -2.04 16.53
N SER A 102 -11.01 -2.28 17.75
CA SER A 102 -9.94 -3.16 18.18
C SER A 102 -10.13 -3.49 19.66
N PRO A 103 -9.43 -4.47 20.25
CA PRO A 103 -9.50 -4.76 21.67
C PRO A 103 -8.68 -3.78 22.55
N GLN A 104 -8.47 -2.54 22.09
CA GLN A 104 -7.49 -1.59 22.64
C GLN A 104 -7.61 -1.37 24.16
N VAL A 105 -8.79 -1.04 24.67
CA VAL A 105 -9.00 -0.80 26.09
C VAL A 105 -8.77 -2.08 26.92
N LEU A 106 -9.26 -3.20 26.40
CA LEU A 106 -9.19 -4.48 27.11
C LEU A 106 -7.76 -5.00 27.20
N LYS A 107 -6.97 -4.91 26.14
CA LYS A 107 -5.56 -5.34 26.17
C LYS A 107 -4.72 -4.45 27.08
N GLN A 108 -4.98 -3.14 27.14
CA GLN A 108 -4.33 -2.25 28.12
C GLN A 108 -4.67 -2.63 29.57
N LEU A 109 -5.92 -3.00 29.85
CA LEU A 109 -6.32 -3.51 31.16
C LEU A 109 -5.62 -4.84 31.51
N LEU A 110 -5.38 -5.70 30.51
CA LEU A 110 -4.61 -6.93 30.70
C LEU A 110 -3.15 -6.61 31.08
N MET A 111 -2.53 -5.60 30.46
CA MET A 111 -1.18 -5.13 30.86
C MET A 111 -1.19 -4.67 32.32
N CYS A 112 -2.17 -3.86 32.72
CA CYS A 112 -2.34 -3.45 34.12
C CYS A 112 -2.58 -4.63 35.08
N SER A 113 -3.09 -5.74 34.57
CA SER A 113 -3.36 -6.96 35.32
C SER A 113 -2.16 -7.93 35.38
N GLY A 114 -1.01 -7.53 34.81
CA GLY A 114 0.23 -8.29 34.84
C GLY A 114 0.38 -9.34 33.73
N TYR A 115 -0.38 -9.24 32.67
CA TYR A 115 -0.20 -10.07 31.48
C TYR A 115 0.75 -9.35 30.48
N ASP A 116 2.04 -9.45 30.73
CA ASP A 116 3.06 -8.63 30.05
C ASP A 116 3.21 -8.88 28.54
N ARG A 117 2.71 -10.00 28.03
CA ARG A 117 2.70 -10.35 26.61
C ARG A 117 1.36 -10.98 26.24
N TYR A 118 0.52 -10.20 25.61
CA TYR A 118 -0.80 -10.59 25.14
C TYR A 118 -0.84 -10.64 23.62
N PHE A 119 -1.61 -11.58 23.06
CA PHE A 119 -2.08 -11.51 21.68
C PHE A 119 -3.49 -12.07 21.55
N GLN A 120 -4.11 -11.74 20.41
CA GLN A 120 -5.40 -12.30 20.01
C GLN A 120 -5.53 -12.24 18.47
N ILE A 121 -6.12 -13.27 17.88
CA ILE A 121 -6.63 -13.19 16.50
C ILE A 121 -8.02 -12.55 16.55
N ALA A 122 -8.03 -11.22 16.63
CA ALA A 122 -9.20 -10.42 16.98
C ALA A 122 -10.10 -10.11 15.79
N LYS A 123 -11.42 -10.21 16.01
CA LYS A 123 -12.41 -9.63 15.12
C LYS A 123 -12.59 -8.15 15.41
N CYS A 124 -12.49 -7.32 14.36
CA CYS A 124 -12.57 -5.87 14.44
C CYS A 124 -13.62 -5.35 13.49
N PHE A 125 -14.28 -4.26 13.88
CA PHE A 125 -15.44 -3.70 13.18
C PHE A 125 -15.29 -2.18 13.06
N ARG A 126 -15.46 -1.62 11.86
CA ARG A 126 -15.42 -0.17 11.64
C ARG A 126 -16.48 0.24 10.65
N ASP A 127 -17.36 1.15 11.04
CA ASP A 127 -18.39 1.73 10.17
C ASP A 127 -17.81 2.90 9.36
N GLU A 128 -17.03 2.53 8.35
CA GLU A 128 -16.35 3.46 7.44
C GLU A 128 -16.66 3.12 5.98
N ASP A 129 -16.38 4.08 5.09
CA ASP A 129 -16.52 3.88 3.65
C ASP A 129 -15.58 2.76 3.16
N LEU A 130 -16.12 1.87 2.36
CA LEU A 130 -15.37 0.77 1.76
C LEU A 130 -14.33 1.31 0.77
N ARG A 131 -13.12 0.76 0.85
CA ARG A 131 -12.04 0.96 -0.13
C ARG A 131 -11.56 -0.40 -0.61
N ALA A 132 -10.70 -0.41 -1.62
CA ALA A 132 -10.19 -1.65 -2.21
C ALA A 132 -9.57 -2.62 -1.19
N ASP A 133 -8.94 -2.10 -0.14
CA ASP A 133 -8.23 -2.82 0.91
C ASP A 133 -8.91 -2.76 2.29
N ARG A 134 -10.12 -2.14 2.40
CA ARG A 134 -10.82 -1.96 3.67
C ARG A 134 -12.18 -2.64 3.66
N GLN A 135 -12.44 -3.40 4.72
CA GLN A 135 -13.70 -4.07 4.98
C GLN A 135 -14.27 -3.60 6.33
N PRO A 136 -15.61 -3.55 6.48
CA PRO A 136 -16.25 -3.12 7.73
C PRO A 136 -16.02 -4.13 8.86
N GLU A 137 -15.79 -5.39 8.53
CA GLU A 137 -15.38 -6.46 9.42
C GLU A 137 -14.06 -7.05 8.93
N PHE A 138 -13.05 -7.11 9.79
CA PHE A 138 -11.74 -7.65 9.46
C PHE A 138 -11.10 -8.34 10.68
N THR A 139 -9.97 -9.01 10.46
CA THR A 139 -9.25 -9.72 11.51
C THR A 139 -7.88 -9.08 11.70
N GLN A 140 -7.49 -8.86 12.95
CA GLN A 140 -6.15 -8.43 13.34
C GLN A 140 -5.41 -9.57 14.04
N ILE A 141 -4.11 -9.68 13.82
CA ILE A 141 -3.19 -10.30 14.76
C ILE A 141 -2.83 -9.16 15.72
N ASP A 142 -3.54 -9.10 16.83
CA ASP A 142 -3.42 -8.01 17.79
C ASP A 142 -2.47 -8.42 18.92
N MET A 143 -1.55 -7.53 19.28
CA MET A 143 -0.54 -7.77 20.32
C MET A 143 -0.43 -6.58 21.26
N GLU A 144 -0.05 -6.84 22.51
CA GLU A 144 0.33 -5.82 23.47
C GLU A 144 1.47 -6.35 24.35
N LEU A 145 2.47 -5.50 24.62
CA LEU A 145 3.65 -5.84 25.38
C LEU A 145 3.91 -4.77 26.45
N SER A 146 4.33 -5.21 27.65
CA SER A 146 4.82 -4.34 28.73
C SER A 146 6.34 -4.35 28.79
N PHE A 147 6.94 -3.28 29.32
CA PHE A 147 8.37 -3.16 29.60
C PHE A 147 9.27 -3.35 28.37
N VAL A 148 8.86 -2.82 27.24
CA VAL A 148 9.56 -2.93 25.94
C VAL A 148 9.77 -1.56 25.31
N ASP A 149 10.81 -1.45 24.49
CA ASP A 149 11.07 -0.33 23.61
C ASP A 149 10.61 -0.59 22.16
N VAL A 150 10.76 0.41 21.31
CA VAL A 150 10.36 0.33 19.90
C VAL A 150 11.04 -0.82 19.17
N ASP A 151 12.33 -1.04 19.46
CA ASP A 151 13.12 -2.08 18.79
C ASP A 151 12.65 -3.49 19.16
N ASP A 152 12.20 -3.72 20.40
CA ASP A 152 11.62 -5.01 20.82
C ASP A 152 10.34 -5.33 20.05
N VAL A 153 9.47 -4.32 19.87
CA VAL A 153 8.23 -4.47 19.11
C VAL A 153 8.52 -4.76 17.62
N LEU A 154 9.50 -4.06 17.04
CA LEU A 154 9.90 -4.26 15.66
C LEU A 154 10.50 -5.66 15.47
N ASP A 155 11.39 -6.13 16.34
CA ASP A 155 12.01 -7.45 16.27
C ASP A 155 10.97 -8.57 16.26
N VAL A 156 10.01 -8.54 17.17
CA VAL A 156 8.93 -9.54 17.23
C VAL A 156 8.12 -9.53 15.92
N ASN A 157 7.77 -8.34 15.41
CA ASN A 157 6.98 -8.22 14.17
C ASN A 157 7.77 -8.69 12.93
N GLU A 158 9.05 -8.33 12.83
CA GLU A 158 9.92 -8.74 11.72
C GLU A 158 10.03 -10.27 11.64
N ARG A 159 10.29 -10.93 12.78
CA ARG A 159 10.38 -12.39 12.86
C ARG A 159 9.04 -13.08 12.61
N LEU A 160 7.92 -12.49 13.06
CA LEU A 160 6.57 -12.98 12.75
C LEU A 160 6.31 -12.90 11.24
N LEU A 161 6.59 -11.77 10.61
CA LEU A 161 6.44 -11.59 9.16
C LEU A 161 7.27 -12.61 8.38
N GLN A 162 8.53 -12.81 8.76
CA GLN A 162 9.39 -13.83 8.14
C GLN A 162 8.75 -15.23 8.17
N LYS A 163 8.20 -15.64 9.33
CA LYS A 163 7.51 -16.93 9.48
C LYS A 163 6.25 -17.03 8.63
N MET A 164 5.48 -15.94 8.53
CA MET A 164 4.25 -15.92 7.75
C MET A 164 4.53 -15.97 6.25
N PHE A 165 5.52 -15.21 5.76
CA PHE A 165 5.88 -15.17 4.34
C PHE A 165 6.58 -16.45 3.86
N ALA A 166 7.26 -17.18 4.75
CA ALA A 166 7.78 -18.51 4.45
C ALA A 166 6.68 -19.52 4.02
N LEU A 167 5.40 -19.29 4.35
CA LEU A 167 4.27 -20.12 3.89
C LEU A 167 4.01 -20.03 2.38
N ILE A 168 4.54 -19.00 1.73
CA ILE A 168 4.42 -18.74 0.29
C ILE A 168 5.79 -18.68 -0.39
N ASP A 169 6.79 -19.30 0.24
CA ASP A 169 8.17 -19.39 -0.25
C ASP A 169 8.84 -18.02 -0.51
N VAL A 170 8.44 -16.99 0.24
CA VAL A 170 9.07 -15.66 0.21
C VAL A 170 10.00 -15.54 1.41
N ASP A 171 11.28 -15.30 1.14
CA ASP A 171 12.27 -15.00 2.17
C ASP A 171 12.22 -13.51 2.53
N VAL A 172 12.03 -13.22 3.82
CA VAL A 172 12.07 -11.85 4.37
C VAL A 172 13.43 -11.67 5.05
N PRO A 173 14.32 -10.87 4.45
CA PRO A 173 15.62 -10.61 5.05
C PRO A 173 15.48 -9.81 6.35
N LEU A 174 16.21 -10.21 7.39
CA LEU A 174 16.23 -9.51 8.66
C LEU A 174 17.62 -8.90 8.94
N PRO A 175 17.70 -7.72 9.56
CA PRO A 175 16.57 -6.85 9.93
C PRO A 175 15.92 -6.23 8.68
N ILE A 176 14.62 -5.93 8.76
CA ILE A 176 13.91 -5.20 7.71
C ILE A 176 14.50 -3.78 7.60
N PRO A 177 14.79 -3.26 6.39
CA PRO A 177 15.31 -1.91 6.21
C PRO A 177 14.38 -0.86 6.82
N ARG A 178 14.96 0.07 7.57
CA ARG A 178 14.23 1.16 8.23
C ARG A 178 14.48 2.48 7.51
N MET A 179 13.43 3.25 7.36
CA MET A 179 13.45 4.55 6.71
C MET A 179 12.73 5.56 7.59
N THR A 180 13.30 6.77 7.72
CA THR A 180 12.58 7.85 8.42
C THR A 180 11.42 8.36 7.57
N TRP A 181 10.41 8.95 8.21
CA TRP A 181 9.30 9.58 7.51
C TRP A 181 9.78 10.64 6.50
N GLN A 182 10.76 11.46 6.91
CA GLN A 182 11.30 12.50 6.05
C GLN A 182 12.00 11.91 4.82
N GLU A 183 12.80 10.87 5.00
CA GLU A 183 13.45 10.15 3.90
C GLU A 183 12.43 9.53 2.93
N ALA A 184 11.38 8.89 3.46
CA ALA A 184 10.31 8.32 2.64
C ALA A 184 9.60 9.38 1.80
N MET A 185 9.28 10.53 2.39
CA MET A 185 8.66 11.64 1.68
C MET A 185 9.60 12.26 0.65
N ASP A 186 10.87 12.46 0.99
CA ASP A 186 11.85 13.10 0.10
C ASP A 186 12.20 12.24 -1.11
N ARG A 187 12.31 10.92 -0.93
CA ARG A 187 12.67 9.98 -2.01
C ARG A 187 11.48 9.46 -2.80
N PHE A 188 10.32 9.31 -2.18
CA PHE A 188 9.18 8.60 -2.79
C PHE A 188 7.88 9.40 -2.81
N GLY A 189 7.79 10.51 -2.08
CA GLY A 189 6.58 11.33 -1.98
C GLY A 189 5.43 10.62 -1.22
N SER A 190 5.74 9.63 -0.39
CA SER A 190 4.76 8.85 0.35
C SER A 190 5.37 8.26 1.62
N ASP A 191 4.59 8.20 2.70
CA ASP A 191 4.94 7.47 3.92
C ASP A 191 4.77 5.94 3.81
N LYS A 192 4.32 5.48 2.63
CA LYS A 192 4.18 4.07 2.25
C LYS A 192 4.82 3.82 0.89
N PRO A 193 6.15 3.96 0.79
CA PRO A 193 6.84 3.90 -0.49
C PRO A 193 6.80 2.50 -1.10
N ASP A 194 6.48 2.41 -2.37
CA ASP A 194 6.75 1.21 -3.16
C ASP A 194 8.20 1.24 -3.64
N THR A 195 9.05 0.42 -3.04
CA THR A 195 10.49 0.36 -3.33
C THR A 195 10.87 -0.76 -4.30
N ARG A 196 9.89 -1.45 -4.93
CA ARG A 196 10.13 -2.51 -5.91
C ARG A 196 10.68 -2.00 -7.23
N PHE A 197 10.64 -0.72 -7.48
CA PHE A 197 11.21 -0.06 -8.66
C PHE A 197 11.88 1.25 -8.25
N GLY A 198 12.80 1.73 -9.06
CA GLY A 198 13.49 3.00 -8.85
C GLY A 198 12.58 4.22 -9.06
N MET A 199 13.01 5.20 -9.86
CA MET A 199 12.30 6.44 -10.17
C MET A 199 12.06 7.28 -8.90
N GLU A 200 13.10 7.40 -8.07
CA GLU A 200 13.03 8.24 -6.86
C GLU A 200 12.86 9.72 -7.22
N LEU A 201 12.33 10.50 -6.29
CA LEU A 201 12.26 11.94 -6.40
C LEU A 201 13.65 12.54 -6.20
N ASN A 202 14.09 13.35 -7.14
CA ASN A 202 15.36 14.08 -7.04
C ASN A 202 15.07 15.55 -6.72
N ASP A 203 15.66 16.06 -5.65
CA ASP A 203 15.59 17.47 -5.29
C ASP A 203 16.57 18.28 -6.15
N VAL A 204 16.02 19.13 -7.00
CA VAL A 204 16.80 20.01 -7.87
C VAL A 204 16.67 21.49 -7.52
N THR A 205 16.13 21.78 -6.33
CA THR A 205 15.86 23.14 -5.85
C THR A 205 17.10 24.04 -5.96
N GLU A 206 18.25 23.57 -5.47
CA GLU A 206 19.51 24.35 -5.52
C GLU A 206 20.04 24.49 -6.95
N VAL A 207 19.79 23.51 -7.81
CA VAL A 207 20.24 23.53 -9.21
C VAL A 207 19.52 24.59 -10.03
N VAL A 208 18.22 24.78 -9.76
CA VAL A 208 17.35 25.67 -10.55
C VAL A 208 17.02 27.00 -9.88
N LYS A 209 17.59 27.29 -8.70
CA LYS A 209 17.22 28.47 -7.90
C LYS A 209 17.43 29.81 -8.59
N ASN A 210 18.38 29.90 -9.52
CA ASN A 210 18.71 31.12 -10.24
C ASN A 210 18.31 31.07 -11.73
N CYS A 211 17.58 30.04 -12.18
CA CYS A 211 17.20 29.93 -13.58
C CYS A 211 16.15 30.96 -13.99
N GLY A 212 16.01 31.21 -15.30
CA GLY A 212 15.02 32.16 -15.81
C GLY A 212 13.57 31.65 -15.85
N PHE A 213 13.29 30.41 -15.39
CA PHE A 213 11.94 29.86 -15.39
C PHE A 213 11.18 30.24 -14.11
N GLY A 214 10.35 31.28 -14.20
CA GLY A 214 9.64 31.88 -13.05
C GLY A 214 8.74 30.94 -12.25
N VAL A 215 8.34 29.77 -12.80
CA VAL A 215 7.59 28.77 -12.00
C VAL A 215 8.49 28.12 -10.96
N PHE A 216 9.74 27.83 -11.30
CA PHE A 216 10.70 27.23 -10.39
C PHE A 216 11.16 28.23 -9.34
N THR A 217 11.64 29.39 -9.77
CA THR A 217 12.11 30.44 -8.86
C THR A 217 11.02 30.94 -7.94
N GLY A 218 9.80 31.15 -8.46
CA GLY A 218 8.67 31.56 -7.66
C GLY A 218 8.22 30.53 -6.61
N ALA A 219 8.32 29.23 -6.90
CA ALA A 219 8.05 28.20 -5.89
C ALA A 219 9.09 28.24 -4.76
N ILE A 220 10.37 28.41 -5.11
CA ILE A 220 11.49 28.49 -4.16
C ILE A 220 11.36 29.74 -3.29
N GLU A 221 11.11 30.91 -3.88
CA GLU A 221 10.90 32.18 -3.17
C GLU A 221 9.76 32.11 -2.14
N ASN A 222 8.74 31.27 -2.42
CA ASN A 222 7.63 31.02 -1.51
C ASN A 222 7.89 29.89 -0.50
N GLY A 223 9.15 29.47 -0.31
CA GLY A 223 9.54 28.44 0.65
C GLY A 223 9.14 27.00 0.25
N GLY A 224 8.91 26.77 -1.04
CA GLY A 224 8.69 25.46 -1.62
C GLY A 224 9.98 24.83 -2.16
N SER A 225 9.83 23.73 -2.90
CA SER A 225 10.92 23.02 -3.57
C SER A 225 10.59 22.72 -5.03
N VAL A 226 11.64 22.42 -5.78
CA VAL A 226 11.54 21.87 -7.13
C VAL A 226 12.13 20.46 -7.10
N ARG A 227 11.31 19.47 -7.37
CA ARG A 227 11.74 18.07 -7.46
C ARG A 227 11.32 17.47 -8.77
N GLY A 228 12.00 16.41 -9.18
CA GLY A 228 11.68 15.71 -10.41
C GLY A 228 11.82 14.21 -10.28
N ILE A 229 11.24 13.51 -11.25
CA ILE A 229 11.41 12.08 -11.48
C ILE A 229 11.92 11.84 -12.89
N ASN A 230 12.74 10.81 -13.07
CA ASN A 230 13.26 10.39 -14.36
C ASN A 230 12.54 9.12 -14.84
N ALA A 231 11.68 9.25 -15.85
CA ALA A 231 11.06 8.13 -16.53
C ALA A 231 12.00 7.63 -17.65
N LYS A 232 12.86 6.67 -17.31
CA LYS A 232 13.87 6.10 -18.20
C LYS A 232 13.26 5.55 -19.48
N GLY A 233 13.84 5.91 -20.64
CA GLY A 233 13.42 5.44 -21.95
C GLY A 233 12.07 6.00 -22.44
N GLN A 234 11.50 7.01 -21.77
CA GLN A 234 10.21 7.62 -22.16
C GLN A 234 10.34 8.96 -22.92
N GLY A 235 11.54 9.33 -23.37
CA GLY A 235 11.81 10.57 -24.10
C GLY A 235 10.98 10.75 -25.39
N ALA A 236 10.64 9.65 -26.06
CA ALA A 236 9.80 9.63 -27.23
C ALA A 236 8.28 9.66 -26.92
N MET A 237 7.87 9.85 -25.66
CA MET A 237 6.46 9.87 -25.26
C MET A 237 5.67 10.92 -26.06
N PRO A 238 4.53 10.53 -26.72
CA PRO A 238 3.71 11.47 -27.47
C PRO A 238 3.15 12.59 -26.58
N ARG A 239 3.09 13.82 -27.13
CA ARG A 239 2.57 15.00 -26.42
C ARG A 239 1.24 14.75 -25.71
N LYS A 240 0.30 14.09 -26.41
CA LYS A 240 -1.01 13.75 -25.83
C LYS A 240 -0.93 12.88 -24.57
N LYS A 241 0.08 12.01 -24.46
CA LYS A 241 0.31 11.23 -23.23
C LYS A 241 0.89 12.08 -22.13
N ILE A 242 1.85 12.98 -22.45
CA ILE A 242 2.40 13.93 -21.49
C ILE A 242 1.30 14.85 -20.95
N ASP A 243 0.40 15.35 -21.82
CA ASP A 243 -0.72 16.20 -21.40
C ASP A 243 -1.66 15.46 -20.43
N LYS A 244 -1.87 14.15 -20.59
CA LYS A 244 -2.60 13.33 -19.60
C LYS A 244 -1.87 13.23 -18.27
N LEU A 245 -0.54 13.15 -18.24
CA LEU A 245 0.23 13.18 -17.01
C LEU A 245 0.12 14.55 -16.32
N VAL A 246 0.07 15.63 -17.08
CA VAL A 246 -0.18 16.99 -16.56
C VAL A 246 -1.57 17.06 -15.91
N ASP A 247 -2.60 16.51 -16.55
CA ASP A 247 -3.95 16.51 -15.98
C ASP A 247 -4.02 15.63 -14.73
N PHE A 248 -3.43 14.46 -14.77
CA PHE A 248 -3.30 13.58 -13.58
C PHE A 248 -2.60 14.30 -12.42
N ALA A 249 -1.51 15.03 -12.67
CA ALA A 249 -0.83 15.80 -11.63
C ALA A 249 -1.72 16.88 -10.97
N LYS A 250 -2.64 17.47 -11.73
CA LYS A 250 -3.60 18.46 -11.20
C LYS A 250 -4.58 17.85 -10.20
N ASP A 251 -4.94 16.57 -10.35
CA ASP A 251 -5.81 15.86 -9.40
C ASP A 251 -5.19 15.78 -8.00
N PHE A 252 -3.86 15.93 -7.91
CA PHE A 252 -3.09 15.96 -6.66
C PHE A 252 -2.62 17.37 -6.26
N GLY A 253 -3.20 18.40 -6.85
CA GLY A 253 -2.99 19.79 -6.46
C GLY A 253 -1.89 20.54 -7.24
N ALA A 254 -1.29 19.94 -8.27
CA ALA A 254 -0.34 20.65 -9.12
C ALA A 254 -1.04 21.77 -9.93
N LYS A 255 -0.41 22.93 -10.01
CA LYS A 255 -0.82 24.01 -10.95
C LYS A 255 -0.40 23.68 -12.39
N GLY A 256 0.58 22.81 -12.56
CA GLY A 256 1.12 22.33 -13.82
C GLY A 256 2.26 21.34 -13.57
N LEU A 257 2.71 20.69 -14.63
CA LEU A 257 3.84 19.78 -14.62
C LEU A 257 4.84 20.22 -15.69
N ALA A 258 6.05 20.55 -15.28
CA ALA A 258 7.12 20.85 -16.22
C ALA A 258 7.78 19.55 -16.71
N TYR A 259 8.19 19.50 -17.98
CA TYR A 259 8.81 18.31 -18.53
C TYR A 259 9.97 18.65 -19.47
N LEU A 260 10.91 17.70 -19.57
CA LEU A 260 12.01 17.73 -20.49
C LEU A 260 12.23 16.33 -21.06
N CYS A 261 12.05 16.16 -22.38
CA CYS A 261 12.43 14.96 -23.10
C CYS A 261 13.86 15.12 -23.60
N ILE A 262 14.69 14.11 -23.37
CA ILE A 262 16.04 14.02 -23.92
C ILE A 262 15.93 13.12 -25.16
N ASN A 263 16.11 13.69 -26.35
CA ASN A 263 16.07 12.91 -27.59
C ASN A 263 17.33 12.04 -27.73
N GLU A 264 17.28 11.02 -28.59
CA GLU A 264 18.41 10.10 -28.83
C GLU A 264 19.67 10.82 -29.37
N ASP A 265 19.51 11.96 -30.02
CA ASP A 265 20.60 12.82 -30.51
C ASP A 265 21.16 13.78 -29.43
N GLY A 266 20.64 13.69 -28.20
CA GLY A 266 21.01 14.56 -27.08
C GLY A 266 20.32 15.93 -27.09
N SER A 267 19.48 16.24 -28.06
CA SER A 267 18.70 17.47 -28.06
C SER A 267 17.53 17.41 -27.06
N TYR A 268 17.04 18.59 -26.65
CA TYR A 268 15.98 18.69 -25.65
C TYR A 268 14.67 19.19 -26.24
N LYS A 269 13.56 18.49 -25.89
CA LYS A 269 12.20 18.97 -26.12
C LYS A 269 11.54 19.22 -24.76
N SER A 270 11.19 20.47 -24.46
CA SER A 270 10.77 20.86 -23.12
C SER A 270 9.69 21.93 -23.13
N SER A 271 8.91 22.00 -22.03
CA SER A 271 7.98 23.10 -21.77
C SER A 271 8.66 24.37 -21.28
N PHE A 272 9.92 24.30 -20.80
CA PHE A 272 10.61 25.41 -20.13
C PHE A 272 12.05 25.70 -20.58
N ALA A 273 12.65 24.83 -21.40
CA ALA A 273 14.07 24.96 -21.79
C ALA A 273 14.45 26.34 -22.37
N LYS A 274 13.54 27.01 -23.06
CA LYS A 274 13.75 28.36 -23.60
C LYS A 274 13.99 29.45 -22.56
N PHE A 275 13.74 29.17 -21.29
CA PHE A 275 13.96 30.08 -20.15
C PHE A 275 15.25 29.77 -19.38
N MET A 276 16.03 28.79 -19.82
CA MET A 276 17.28 28.37 -19.19
C MET A 276 18.44 28.41 -20.17
N THR A 277 19.62 28.61 -19.66
CA THR A 277 20.86 28.52 -20.45
C THR A 277 21.21 27.04 -20.71
N GLU A 278 22.07 26.77 -21.70
CA GLU A 278 22.55 25.43 -22.02
C GLU A 278 23.27 24.78 -20.81
N GLU A 279 24.01 25.55 -20.06
CA GLU A 279 24.71 25.11 -18.84
C GLU A 279 23.72 24.73 -17.73
N GLU A 280 22.72 25.56 -17.48
CA GLU A 280 21.64 25.23 -16.49
C GLU A 280 20.89 23.98 -16.87
N LEU A 281 20.54 23.79 -18.15
CA LEU A 281 19.88 22.59 -18.64
C LEU A 281 20.77 21.35 -18.47
N LYS A 282 22.05 21.46 -18.77
CA LYS A 282 23.02 20.38 -18.60
C LYS A 282 23.14 19.98 -17.12
N ASN A 283 23.30 20.95 -16.23
CA ASN A 283 23.36 20.72 -14.79
C ASN A 283 22.07 20.07 -14.25
N LEU A 284 20.90 20.48 -14.75
CA LEU A 284 19.62 19.90 -14.39
C LEU A 284 19.51 18.45 -14.85
N VAL A 285 19.89 18.15 -16.09
CA VAL A 285 19.88 16.79 -16.64
C VAL A 285 20.84 15.88 -15.87
N GLU A 286 22.03 16.37 -15.52
CA GLU A 286 23.02 15.65 -14.72
C GLU A 286 22.48 15.35 -13.30
N ALA A 287 21.90 16.34 -12.64
CA ALA A 287 21.26 16.16 -11.32
C ALA A 287 20.13 15.15 -11.32
N MET A 288 19.44 14.99 -12.46
CA MET A 288 18.38 14.01 -12.67
C MET A 288 18.88 12.64 -13.17
N ALA A 289 20.20 12.45 -13.31
CA ALA A 289 20.79 11.28 -13.98
C ALA A 289 20.11 10.97 -15.31
N GLY A 290 19.83 12.04 -16.09
CA GLY A 290 19.15 11.95 -17.39
C GLY A 290 20.08 11.47 -18.49
N GLU A 291 19.59 10.58 -19.34
CA GLU A 291 20.30 10.02 -20.50
C GLU A 291 19.49 10.23 -21.78
N PRO A 292 20.09 10.14 -22.97
CA PRO A 292 19.33 10.14 -24.20
C PRO A 292 18.21 9.10 -24.18
N GLY A 293 17.03 9.51 -24.62
CA GLY A 293 15.82 8.67 -24.56
C GLY A 293 14.97 8.82 -23.28
N ASP A 294 15.38 9.62 -22.30
CA ASP A 294 14.65 9.79 -21.02
C ASP A 294 13.62 10.93 -21.06
N LEU A 295 12.60 10.80 -20.21
CA LEU A 295 11.63 11.86 -19.92
C LEU A 295 11.77 12.29 -18.45
N LEU A 296 12.14 13.55 -18.26
CA LEU A 296 12.22 14.17 -16.93
C LEU A 296 10.94 14.97 -16.67
N LEU A 297 10.33 14.76 -15.50
CA LEU A 297 9.10 15.43 -15.07
C LEU A 297 9.35 16.14 -13.76
N PHE A 298 8.88 17.41 -13.64
CA PHE A 298 9.16 18.25 -12.49
C PHE A 298 7.88 18.85 -11.92
N ALA A 299 7.80 18.88 -10.59
CA ALA A 299 6.81 19.64 -9.83
C ALA A 299 7.51 20.72 -9.00
N ALA A 300 6.88 21.89 -8.90
CA ALA A 300 7.40 23.05 -8.17
C ALA A 300 6.25 23.71 -7.40
N ASP A 301 6.24 23.57 -6.11
CA ASP A 301 5.27 24.17 -5.17
C ASP A 301 5.75 23.91 -3.73
N LYS A 302 4.88 24.09 -2.71
CA LYS A 302 5.15 23.66 -1.33
C LYS A 302 5.45 22.16 -1.28
N ASN A 303 6.36 21.74 -0.41
CA ASN A 303 6.84 20.36 -0.32
C ASN A 303 5.69 19.31 -0.32
N LYS A 304 4.63 19.55 0.46
CA LYS A 304 3.49 18.64 0.50
C LYS A 304 2.87 18.40 -0.88
N VAL A 305 2.66 19.45 -1.66
CA VAL A 305 2.10 19.33 -3.02
C VAL A 305 3.07 18.60 -3.94
N VAL A 306 4.37 18.94 -3.86
CA VAL A 306 5.40 18.29 -4.68
C VAL A 306 5.48 16.79 -4.39
N TRP A 307 5.45 16.39 -3.11
CA TRP A 307 5.42 14.99 -2.70
C TRP A 307 4.16 14.27 -3.18
N ASP A 308 2.98 14.83 -2.94
CA ASP A 308 1.71 14.23 -3.35
C ASP A 308 1.66 14.03 -4.88
N VAL A 309 2.08 15.04 -5.65
CA VAL A 309 2.10 15.01 -7.12
C VAL A 309 3.09 13.97 -7.64
N LEU A 310 4.36 14.07 -7.25
CA LEU A 310 5.40 13.20 -7.81
C LEU A 310 5.30 11.77 -7.28
N GLY A 311 4.89 11.57 -6.03
CA GLY A 311 4.67 10.24 -5.47
C GLY A 311 3.59 9.46 -6.20
N ASN A 312 2.46 10.10 -6.51
CA ASN A 312 1.40 9.48 -7.30
C ASN A 312 1.77 9.32 -8.77
N LEU A 313 2.44 10.31 -9.36
CA LEU A 313 2.91 10.26 -10.75
C LEU A 313 3.93 9.14 -10.97
N ARG A 314 4.82 8.92 -10.00
CA ARG A 314 5.77 7.81 -9.95
C ARG A 314 5.06 6.44 -10.05
N LEU A 315 4.00 6.24 -9.26
CA LEU A 315 3.22 4.99 -9.27
C LEU A 315 2.46 4.80 -10.59
N GLU A 316 1.88 5.87 -11.12
CA GLU A 316 1.17 5.83 -12.40
C GLU A 316 2.10 5.49 -13.57
N LEU A 317 3.29 6.10 -13.60
CA LEU A 317 4.31 5.79 -14.61
C LEU A 317 4.83 4.36 -14.46
N ALA A 318 5.10 3.88 -13.25
CA ALA A 318 5.52 2.50 -13.01
C ALA A 318 4.51 1.49 -13.56
N LYS A 319 3.22 1.77 -13.38
CA LYS A 319 2.13 0.96 -13.94
C LYS A 319 2.11 1.02 -15.48
N GLN A 320 2.26 2.21 -16.08
CA GLN A 320 2.26 2.37 -17.54
C GLN A 320 3.48 1.73 -18.19
N MET A 321 4.62 1.69 -17.49
CA MET A 321 5.89 1.14 -17.94
C MET A 321 6.06 -0.34 -17.57
N ASP A 322 5.09 -0.95 -16.89
CA ASP A 322 5.11 -2.34 -16.38
C ASP A 322 6.37 -2.66 -15.54
N LEU A 323 6.74 -1.73 -14.65
CA LEU A 323 7.92 -1.86 -13.79
C LEU A 323 7.66 -2.70 -12.53
N LEU A 324 6.41 -3.05 -12.24
CA LEU A 324 6.03 -3.74 -11.01
C LEU A 324 6.07 -5.25 -11.20
N ASP A 325 7.06 -5.91 -10.62
CA ASP A 325 7.02 -7.37 -10.46
C ASP A 325 6.03 -7.72 -9.32
N LYS A 326 4.95 -8.43 -9.69
CA LYS A 326 3.91 -8.87 -8.74
C LYS A 326 4.39 -9.94 -7.77
N ASN A 327 5.52 -10.58 -8.05
CA ASN A 327 6.13 -11.61 -7.22
C ASN A 327 7.23 -11.06 -6.31
N GLU A 328 7.58 -9.79 -6.45
CA GLU A 328 8.55 -9.12 -5.59
C GLU A 328 7.83 -8.48 -4.38
N PHE A 329 8.35 -8.77 -3.19
CA PHE A 329 7.90 -8.19 -1.93
C PHE A 329 9.01 -7.34 -1.33
N LYS A 330 8.65 -6.17 -0.81
CA LYS A 330 9.53 -5.28 -0.04
C LYS A 330 8.85 -4.96 1.28
N PHE A 331 9.64 -4.86 2.31
CA PHE A 331 9.18 -4.65 3.67
C PHE A 331 9.88 -3.45 4.29
#